data_bc6e88608820dc2c95ec80537e7b6e1c
#
_entry.id   bc6e88608820dc2c95ec80537e7b6e1c
#
_cell.length_a   1.000
_cell.length_b   1.000
_cell.length_c   1.000
_cell.angle_alpha   90.00
_cell.angle_beta   90.00
_cell.angle_gamma   90.00
#
_symmetry.space_group_name_H-M   'P 1'
#
loop_
_entity.id
_entity.type
_entity.pdbx_description
1 polymer ?
#
loop_
_entity_poly.entity_id
_entity_poly.type
_entity_poly.pdbx_seq_one_letter_code
_entity_poly.pdbx_strand_id
1 'polypeptide(L)'
;MTDTPKKTLSITRKPANSGPVNATAGTIQRSGKRIIRRDELPQVQRIPAPKPKPAASAKPKKPRKPPAPKKQVTPPSQLKIRELNDRLNAFRVWFDFQPLAIGIEKEIFRLVNEEHFPGASKRVVQKLLRMHVNHGVYLQNLKHGTDRYQLDGTPDGTIDDYQRQLATDTLTKRLQGKS
;
A
#
# COMPACT_ATOMS: atom_id res chain seq x y z
N MET A 1 -16.14 -37.92 39.18
CA MET A 1 -15.12 -38.42 38.23
C MET A 1 -15.85 -38.80 36.95
N THR A 2 -15.85 -37.90 35.98
CA THR A 2 -16.39 -38.17 34.65
C THR A 2 -15.41 -37.57 33.62
N ASP A 3 -14.61 -38.47 33.06
CA ASP A 3 -13.68 -38.16 31.96
C ASP A 3 -14.45 -37.96 30.66
N THR A 4 -14.29 -36.81 30.05
CA THR A 4 -14.74 -36.54 28.67
C THR A 4 -13.61 -36.71 27.69
N PRO A 5 -13.73 -37.58 26.67
CA PRO A 5 -12.66 -37.80 25.70
C PRO A 5 -12.53 -36.62 24.73
N LYS A 6 -11.27 -36.14 24.56
CA LYS A 6 -10.87 -35.14 23.56
C LYS A 6 -10.95 -35.74 22.18
N LYS A 7 -11.78 -35.17 21.29
CA LYS A 7 -11.81 -35.50 19.86
C LYS A 7 -10.56 -34.93 19.14
N THR A 8 -9.66 -35.80 18.75
CA THR A 8 -8.56 -35.49 17.83
C THR A 8 -9.04 -35.58 16.38
N LEU A 9 -8.94 -34.49 15.64
CA LEU A 9 -9.19 -34.43 14.19
C LEU A 9 -7.96 -34.97 13.46
N SER A 10 -8.05 -36.18 12.90
CA SER A 10 -7.04 -36.76 12.04
C SER A 10 -7.25 -36.28 10.60
N ILE A 11 -6.25 -35.58 10.04
CA ILE A 11 -6.22 -35.18 8.62
C ILE A 11 -5.70 -36.36 7.81
N THR A 12 -6.60 -37.06 7.12
CA THR A 12 -6.25 -38.14 6.20
C THR A 12 -5.68 -37.54 4.91
N ARG A 13 -4.37 -37.72 4.67
CA ARG A 13 -3.73 -37.39 3.40
C ARG A 13 -4.11 -38.46 2.37
N LYS A 14 -4.69 -38.02 1.27
CA LYS A 14 -5.01 -38.86 0.11
C LYS A 14 -3.73 -39.33 -0.57
N PRO A 15 -3.54 -40.64 -0.90
CA PRO A 15 -2.35 -41.13 -1.56
C PRO A 15 -2.30 -40.68 -3.04
N ALA A 16 -1.09 -40.36 -3.50
CA ALA A 16 -0.80 -40.04 -4.87
C ALA A 16 -0.99 -41.29 -5.76
N ASN A 17 -1.82 -41.19 -6.78
CA ASN A 17 -2.05 -42.22 -7.76
C ASN A 17 -1.06 -42.04 -8.93
N SER A 18 -0.10 -42.96 -9.07
CA SER A 18 0.83 -43.04 -10.18
C SER A 18 0.27 -43.99 -11.23
N GLY A 19 -0.24 -43.44 -12.33
CA GLY A 19 -0.62 -44.20 -13.52
C GLY A 19 0.03 -43.60 -14.77
N PRO A 20 0.42 -44.42 -15.78
CA PRO A 20 1.22 -44.00 -16.91
C PRO A 20 0.40 -43.21 -17.92
N VAL A 21 0.97 -42.12 -18.37
CA VAL A 21 0.39 -41.20 -19.32
C VAL A 21 0.68 -41.60 -20.75
N ASN A 22 -0.37 -41.58 -21.54
CA ASN A 22 -0.26 -41.46 -22.98
C ASN A 22 -0.59 -40.00 -23.37
N ALA A 23 0.24 -39.47 -24.25
CA ALA A 23 0.21 -38.08 -24.69
C ALA A 23 -1.02 -37.79 -25.56
N THR A 24 -1.65 -36.67 -25.38
CA THR A 24 -2.02 -35.73 -26.46
C THR A 24 -2.78 -34.52 -25.91
N ALA A 25 -2.43 -33.34 -26.45
CA ALA A 25 -3.20 -32.09 -26.47
C ALA A 25 -3.20 -31.19 -25.23
N GLY A 26 -2.38 -30.18 -25.28
CA GLY A 26 -2.86 -28.80 -25.10
C GLY A 26 -3.22 -28.32 -23.71
N THR A 27 -2.33 -28.44 -22.74
CA THR A 27 -2.49 -27.66 -21.50
C THR A 27 -1.93 -26.26 -21.71
N ILE A 28 -2.83 -25.26 -21.82
CA ILE A 28 -2.45 -23.84 -21.81
C ILE A 28 -2.03 -23.49 -20.39
N GLN A 29 -0.75 -23.56 -20.08
CA GLN A 29 -0.18 -22.97 -18.89
C GLN A 29 -0.10 -21.46 -19.09
N ARG A 30 -0.94 -20.71 -18.38
CA ARG A 30 -0.80 -19.28 -18.20
C ARG A 30 0.30 -19.01 -17.17
N SER A 31 1.55 -19.18 -17.55
CA SER A 31 2.68 -18.76 -16.73
C SER A 31 3.61 -17.88 -17.57
N GLY A 32 3.86 -16.68 -17.08
CA GLY A 32 4.99 -15.87 -17.46
C GLY A 32 4.81 -15.01 -18.70
N LYS A 33 5.31 -13.80 -18.60
CA LYS A 33 5.54 -12.89 -19.73
C LYS A 33 6.37 -13.61 -20.78
N ARG A 34 5.77 -13.87 -21.94
CA ARG A 34 6.45 -14.47 -23.08
C ARG A 34 7.57 -13.52 -23.53
N ILE A 35 8.80 -13.86 -23.28
CA ILE A 35 9.95 -13.14 -23.82
C ILE A 35 10.06 -13.55 -25.28
N ILE A 36 9.58 -12.72 -26.19
CA ILE A 36 9.75 -12.90 -27.63
C ILE A 36 11.22 -12.58 -27.95
N ARG A 37 11.99 -13.58 -28.35
CA ARG A 37 13.36 -13.37 -28.79
C ARG A 37 13.34 -12.61 -30.11
N ARG A 38 14.34 -11.74 -30.28
CA ARG A 38 14.45 -10.82 -31.45
C ARG A 38 14.50 -11.57 -32.80
N ASP A 39 14.88 -12.82 -32.76
CA ASP A 39 15.02 -13.72 -33.94
C ASP A 39 13.68 -14.34 -34.38
N GLU A 40 12.62 -14.26 -33.54
CA GLU A 40 11.30 -14.78 -33.85
C GLU A 40 10.35 -13.75 -34.49
N LEU A 41 10.83 -12.51 -34.68
CA LEU A 41 10.04 -11.50 -35.34
C LEU A 41 10.15 -11.69 -36.86
N PRO A 42 9.04 -11.79 -37.61
CA PRO A 42 9.09 -11.83 -39.05
C PRO A 42 9.79 -10.56 -39.55
N GLN A 43 10.81 -10.74 -40.37
CA GLN A 43 11.52 -9.62 -41.00
C GLN A 43 10.53 -8.84 -41.87
N VAL A 44 10.12 -7.70 -41.36
CA VAL A 44 9.34 -6.74 -42.14
C VAL A 44 10.28 -6.20 -43.22
N GLN A 45 10.05 -6.61 -44.46
CA GLN A 45 10.76 -6.02 -45.65
C GLN A 45 10.55 -4.52 -45.59
N ARG A 46 11.66 -3.80 -45.45
CA ARG A 46 11.67 -2.33 -45.51
C ARG A 46 11.17 -1.90 -46.88
N ILE A 47 9.91 -1.47 -46.94
CA ILE A 47 9.39 -0.73 -48.11
C ILE A 47 10.28 0.51 -48.28
N PRO A 48 10.88 0.75 -49.48
CA PRO A 48 11.69 1.93 -49.69
C PRO A 48 10.89 3.18 -49.36
N ALA A 49 11.48 4.06 -48.56
CA ALA A 49 10.86 5.30 -48.14
C ALA A 49 10.42 6.14 -49.37
N PRO A 50 9.20 6.64 -49.41
CA PRO A 50 8.77 7.53 -50.48
C PRO A 50 9.65 8.77 -50.49
N LYS A 51 10.13 9.16 -51.70
CA LYS A 51 10.97 10.37 -51.91
C LYS A 51 10.32 11.58 -51.25
N PRO A 52 11.10 12.47 -50.58
CA PRO A 52 10.56 13.65 -49.93
C PRO A 52 9.86 14.55 -50.95
N LYS A 53 8.57 14.80 -50.69
CA LYS A 53 7.85 15.85 -51.44
C LYS A 53 8.46 17.20 -51.11
N PRO A 54 8.60 18.13 -52.12
CA PRO A 54 9.14 19.45 -51.87
C PRO A 54 8.33 20.16 -50.79
N ALA A 55 9.06 20.79 -49.87
CA ALA A 55 8.52 21.48 -48.72
C ALA A 55 7.56 22.60 -49.14
N ALA A 56 6.26 22.39 -48.93
CA ALA A 56 5.30 23.48 -48.98
C ALA A 56 5.63 24.43 -47.82
N SER A 57 5.81 25.71 -48.14
CA SER A 57 6.14 26.80 -47.24
C SER A 57 5.38 26.74 -45.93
N ALA A 58 6.09 26.49 -44.83
CA ALA A 58 5.52 26.46 -43.50
C ALA A 58 4.97 27.84 -43.13
N LYS A 59 3.65 27.96 -43.06
CA LYS A 59 2.99 29.14 -42.45
C LYS A 59 3.46 29.26 -40.99
N PRO A 60 3.85 30.48 -40.53
CA PRO A 60 4.32 30.67 -39.15
C PRO A 60 3.28 30.21 -38.18
N LYS A 61 3.61 29.19 -37.38
CA LYS A 61 2.75 28.70 -36.29
C LYS A 61 2.60 29.80 -35.27
N LYS A 62 1.37 30.34 -35.09
CA LYS A 62 1.04 31.26 -34.00
C LYS A 62 1.57 30.70 -32.69
N PRO A 63 2.19 31.51 -31.80
CA PRO A 63 2.68 31.05 -30.50
C PRO A 63 1.49 30.45 -29.70
N ARG A 64 1.63 29.17 -29.36
CA ARG A 64 0.63 28.51 -28.50
C ARG A 64 0.65 29.19 -27.13
N LYS A 65 -0.47 29.75 -26.70
CA LYS A 65 -0.63 30.26 -25.32
C LYS A 65 -0.18 29.16 -24.34
N PRO A 66 0.62 29.50 -23.30
CA PRO A 66 1.02 28.52 -22.30
C PRO A 66 -0.24 27.86 -21.72
N PRO A 67 -0.25 26.54 -21.53
CA PRO A 67 -1.41 25.83 -20.98
C PRO A 67 -1.71 26.41 -19.61
N ALA A 68 -2.97 26.81 -19.38
CA ALA A 68 -3.42 27.31 -18.10
C ALA A 68 -3.07 26.29 -16.99
N PRO A 69 -2.63 26.73 -15.80
CA PRO A 69 -2.24 25.83 -14.72
C PRO A 69 -3.44 24.91 -14.38
N LYS A 70 -3.25 23.62 -14.59
CA LYS A 70 -4.26 22.62 -14.26
C LYS A 70 -4.51 22.70 -12.76
N LYS A 71 -5.71 23.12 -12.33
CA LYS A 71 -6.13 23.05 -10.94
C LYS A 71 -5.97 21.61 -10.46
N GLN A 72 -5.08 21.40 -9.49
CA GLN A 72 -4.86 20.07 -8.90
C GLN A 72 -6.10 19.73 -8.08
N VAL A 73 -6.98 18.94 -8.67
CA VAL A 73 -8.15 18.41 -7.94
C VAL A 73 -7.66 17.32 -7.01
N THR A 74 -7.80 17.53 -5.71
CA THR A 74 -7.43 16.55 -4.68
C THR A 74 -8.23 15.25 -4.91
N PRO A 75 -7.59 14.09 -5.03
CA PRO A 75 -8.31 12.84 -5.24
C PRO A 75 -9.32 12.57 -4.11
N PRO A 76 -10.50 12.02 -4.39
CA PRO A 76 -11.54 11.76 -3.38
C PRO A 76 -11.05 10.94 -2.18
N SER A 77 -10.11 10.04 -2.41
CA SER A 77 -9.47 9.24 -1.34
C SER A 77 -8.66 10.08 -0.35
N GLN A 78 -8.07 11.18 -0.81
CA GLN A 78 -7.32 12.08 0.08
C GLN A 78 -8.26 12.93 0.94
N LEU A 79 -9.41 13.33 0.41
CA LEU A 79 -10.44 14.04 1.19
C LEU A 79 -10.93 13.16 2.33
N LYS A 80 -11.26 11.90 2.05
CA LYS A 80 -11.68 10.92 3.08
C LYS A 80 -10.61 10.67 4.16
N ILE A 81 -9.33 10.66 3.77
CA ILE A 81 -8.23 10.54 4.73
C ILE A 81 -8.18 11.77 5.66
N ARG A 82 -8.36 12.97 5.12
CA ARG A 82 -8.37 14.21 5.92
C ARG A 82 -9.55 14.23 6.88
N GLU A 83 -10.75 13.95 6.39
CA GLU A 83 -11.96 13.88 7.22
C GLU A 83 -11.82 12.88 8.37
N LEU A 84 -11.27 11.68 8.09
CA LEU A 84 -11.01 10.69 9.13
C LEU A 84 -9.93 11.16 10.10
N ASN A 85 -8.87 11.79 9.63
CA ASN A 85 -7.84 12.36 10.49
C ASN A 85 -8.40 13.45 11.41
N ASP A 86 -9.24 14.33 10.87
CA ASP A 86 -9.86 15.42 11.66
C ASP A 86 -10.74 14.85 12.78
N ARG A 87 -11.42 13.74 12.54
CA ARG A 87 -12.19 13.03 13.58
C ARG A 87 -11.28 12.40 14.63
N LEU A 88 -10.20 11.75 14.21
CA LEU A 88 -9.26 11.12 15.14
C LEU A 88 -8.48 12.15 15.97
N ASN A 89 -8.33 13.38 15.49
CA ASN A 89 -7.75 14.48 16.26
C ASN A 89 -8.55 14.85 17.53
N ALA A 90 -9.79 14.40 17.68
CA ALA A 90 -10.53 14.51 18.92
C ALA A 90 -9.92 13.66 20.06
N PHE A 91 -9.19 12.62 19.72
CA PHE A 91 -8.48 11.79 20.68
C PHE A 91 -7.10 12.36 20.96
N ARG A 92 -6.81 12.64 22.23
CA ARG A 92 -5.55 13.27 22.63
C ARG A 92 -4.32 12.45 22.24
N VAL A 93 -4.39 11.13 22.38
CA VAL A 93 -3.32 10.19 21.99
C VAL A 93 -2.95 10.34 20.51
N TRP A 94 -3.97 10.48 19.67
CA TRP A 94 -3.76 10.70 18.24
C TRP A 94 -3.20 12.09 17.95
N PHE A 95 -3.78 13.13 18.56
CA PHE A 95 -3.36 14.51 18.36
C PHE A 95 -1.91 14.76 18.78
N ASP A 96 -1.51 14.22 19.94
CA ASP A 96 -0.16 14.35 20.49
C ASP A 96 0.85 13.38 19.87
N PHE A 97 0.46 12.58 18.87
CA PHE A 97 1.29 11.55 18.23
C PHE A 97 1.90 10.56 19.23
N GLN A 98 1.16 10.17 20.25
CA GLN A 98 1.61 9.17 21.20
C GLN A 98 1.76 7.79 20.55
N PRO A 99 2.65 6.92 21.07
CA PRO A 99 2.80 5.56 20.56
C PRO A 99 1.50 4.77 20.67
N LEU A 100 0.97 4.32 19.54
CA LEU A 100 -0.31 3.62 19.47
C LEU A 100 -0.18 2.13 19.84
N ALA A 101 -1.20 1.58 20.47
CA ALA A 101 -1.32 0.16 20.81
C ALA A 101 -1.27 -0.74 19.56
N ILE A 102 -0.79 -1.96 19.74
CA ILE A 102 -0.75 -2.95 18.66
C ILE A 102 -2.19 -3.41 18.35
N GLY A 103 -2.59 -3.24 17.09
CA GLY A 103 -3.96 -3.58 16.67
C GLY A 103 -4.96 -2.43 16.75
N ILE A 104 -4.52 -1.21 17.02
CA ILE A 104 -5.35 0.01 17.00
C ILE A 104 -6.22 0.15 15.74
N GLU A 105 -5.81 -0.48 14.63
CA GLU A 105 -6.59 -0.53 13.39
C GLU A 105 -8.01 -1.05 13.63
N LYS A 106 -8.17 -2.06 14.51
CA LYS A 106 -9.48 -2.66 14.83
C LYS A 106 -10.38 -1.67 15.57
N GLU A 107 -9.80 -0.91 16.48
CA GLU A 107 -10.52 0.12 17.24
C GLU A 107 -10.98 1.25 16.30
N ILE A 108 -10.11 1.72 15.43
CA ILE A 108 -10.48 2.71 14.41
C ILE A 108 -11.58 2.18 13.49
N PHE A 109 -11.53 0.91 13.09
CA PHE A 109 -12.61 0.31 12.29
C PHE A 109 -13.93 0.24 13.03
N ARG A 110 -13.91 -0.10 14.33
CA ARG A 110 -15.11 -0.10 15.17
C ARG A 110 -15.73 1.31 15.20
N LEU A 111 -14.92 2.32 15.50
CA LEU A 111 -15.35 3.72 15.53
C LEU A 111 -15.92 4.18 14.18
N VAL A 112 -15.25 3.83 13.07
CA VAL A 112 -15.73 4.13 11.71
C VAL A 112 -17.08 3.48 11.42
N ASN A 113 -17.31 2.25 11.88
CA ASN A 113 -18.57 1.54 11.67
C ASN A 113 -19.68 2.07 12.58
N GLU A 114 -19.39 2.35 13.85
CA GLU A 114 -20.34 2.88 14.82
C GLU A 114 -20.81 4.30 14.44
N GLU A 115 -19.91 5.14 14.00
CA GLU A 115 -20.24 6.50 13.55
C GLU A 115 -20.82 6.55 12.12
N HIS A 116 -20.99 5.42 11.45
CA HIS A 116 -21.45 5.33 10.06
C HIS A 116 -20.66 6.29 9.13
N PHE A 117 -19.34 6.36 9.32
CA PHE A 117 -18.50 7.27 8.57
C PHE A 117 -18.47 6.89 7.08
N PRO A 118 -19.11 7.65 6.18
CA PRO A 118 -19.26 7.25 4.78
C PRO A 118 -17.91 7.27 4.08
N GLY A 119 -17.45 6.08 3.71
CA GLY A 119 -16.32 5.92 2.81
C GLY A 119 -14.95 5.70 3.43
N ALA A 120 -14.84 5.49 4.74
CA ALA A 120 -13.60 5.01 5.35
C ALA A 120 -13.43 3.51 5.06
N SER A 121 -12.93 3.20 3.88
CA SER A 121 -12.56 1.84 3.51
C SER A 121 -11.29 1.41 4.26
N LYS A 122 -11.07 0.10 4.37
CA LYS A 122 -9.84 -0.47 4.96
C LYS A 122 -8.56 0.20 4.42
N ARG A 123 -8.51 0.47 3.13
CA ARG A 123 -7.37 1.15 2.49
C ARG A 123 -7.18 2.59 2.97
N VAL A 124 -8.26 3.31 3.25
CA VAL A 124 -8.21 4.68 3.77
C VAL A 124 -7.63 4.68 5.18
N VAL A 125 -8.13 3.80 6.06
CA VAL A 125 -7.63 3.65 7.43
C VAL A 125 -6.16 3.25 7.45
N GLN A 126 -5.77 2.24 6.69
CA GLN A 126 -4.38 1.79 6.61
C GLN A 126 -3.44 2.88 6.07
N LYS A 127 -3.89 3.64 5.08
CA LYS A 127 -3.10 4.75 4.53
C LYS A 127 -2.94 5.86 5.55
N LEU A 128 -3.99 6.20 6.29
CA LEU A 128 -3.95 7.20 7.35
C LEU A 128 -3.01 6.76 8.48
N LEU A 129 -3.16 5.54 8.99
CA LEU A 129 -2.26 4.97 10.00
C LEU A 129 -0.80 5.01 9.54
N ARG A 130 -0.54 4.58 8.30
CA ARG A 130 0.82 4.64 7.75
C ARG A 130 1.38 6.06 7.70
N MET A 131 0.56 7.05 7.39
CA MET A 131 0.98 8.46 7.41
C MET A 131 1.26 8.93 8.84
N HIS A 132 0.41 8.58 9.78
CA HIS A 132 0.51 8.95 11.19
C HIS A 132 1.76 8.36 11.86
N VAL A 133 1.95 7.03 11.78
CA VAL A 133 3.14 6.36 12.38
C VAL A 133 4.45 6.73 11.72
N ASN A 134 4.42 7.19 10.48
CA ASN A 134 5.59 7.73 9.79
C ASN A 134 5.81 9.23 10.07
N HIS A 135 5.00 9.89 10.87
CA HIS A 135 5.24 11.29 11.23
C HIS A 135 6.49 11.43 12.10
N GLY A 136 7.25 12.52 11.91
CA GLY A 136 8.50 12.72 12.64
C GLY A 136 8.31 12.79 14.15
N VAL A 137 7.25 13.49 14.61
CA VAL A 137 6.90 13.59 16.03
C VAL A 137 6.55 12.23 16.63
N TYR A 138 5.76 11.40 15.89
CA TYR A 138 5.44 10.04 16.33
C TYR A 138 6.70 9.19 16.54
N LEU A 139 7.65 9.25 15.60
CA LEU A 139 8.92 8.51 15.72
C LEU A 139 9.80 9.02 16.88
N GLN A 140 9.75 10.32 17.17
CA GLN A 140 10.42 10.86 18.35
C GLN A 140 9.77 10.37 19.64
N ASN A 141 8.44 10.40 19.73
CA ASN A 141 7.71 9.89 20.88
C ASN A 141 7.93 8.38 21.06
N LEU A 142 7.99 7.61 19.97
CA LEU A 142 8.29 6.18 19.99
C LEU A 142 9.71 5.89 20.51
N LYS A 143 10.69 6.74 20.15
CA LYS A 143 12.08 6.61 20.61
C LYS A 143 12.22 6.83 22.12
N HIS A 144 11.49 7.79 22.67
CA HIS A 144 11.61 8.20 24.08
C HIS A 144 10.54 7.60 25.00
N GLY A 145 9.46 7.07 24.42
CA GLY A 145 8.35 6.48 25.17
C GLY A 145 8.67 5.11 25.77
N THR A 146 7.88 4.71 26.74
CA THR A 146 7.88 3.39 27.36
C THR A 146 6.66 2.58 26.98
N ASP A 147 5.51 3.23 26.94
CA ASP A 147 4.20 2.60 26.84
C ASP A 147 3.51 2.95 25.53
N ARG A 148 2.60 2.10 25.13
CA ARG A 148 1.69 2.28 24.02
C ARG A 148 0.30 2.57 24.54
N TYR A 149 -0.51 3.28 23.77
CA TYR A 149 -1.81 3.76 24.21
C TYR A 149 -2.89 3.39 23.19
N GLN A 150 -4.07 3.05 23.71
CA GLN A 150 -5.29 3.00 22.92
C GLN A 150 -5.79 4.42 22.62
N LEU A 151 -6.81 4.59 21.78
CA LEU A 151 -7.33 5.92 21.44
C LEU A 151 -7.89 6.68 22.65
N ASP A 152 -8.45 5.96 23.61
CA ASP A 152 -8.99 6.53 24.86
C ASP A 152 -7.93 7.00 25.86
N GLY A 153 -6.65 6.70 25.59
CA GLY A 153 -5.52 7.04 26.46
C GLY A 153 -5.14 5.96 27.45
N THR A 154 -5.81 4.81 27.47
CA THR A 154 -5.41 3.69 28.32
C THR A 154 -4.09 3.07 27.81
N PRO A 155 -3.13 2.80 28.71
CA PRO A 155 -1.90 2.12 28.33
C PRO A 155 -2.20 0.67 27.92
N ASP A 156 -1.68 0.26 26.75
CA ASP A 156 -1.84 -1.08 26.22
C ASP A 156 -0.55 -1.54 25.53
N GLY A 157 0.29 -2.16 26.31
CA GLY A 157 1.59 -2.70 25.89
C GLY A 157 2.77 -1.74 26.07
N THR A 158 3.95 -2.29 25.88
CA THR A 158 5.22 -1.59 26.00
C THR A 158 5.93 -1.47 24.67
N ILE A 159 6.87 -0.54 24.58
CA ILE A 159 7.69 -0.34 23.39
C ILE A 159 8.97 -1.14 23.53
N ASP A 160 9.21 -2.04 22.59
CA ASP A 160 10.45 -2.85 22.55
C ASP A 160 11.65 -2.02 22.09
N ASP A 161 12.85 -2.41 22.55
CA ASP A 161 14.11 -1.75 22.15
C ASP A 161 14.34 -1.82 20.65
N TYR A 162 13.92 -2.91 20.00
CA TYR A 162 13.96 -3.02 18.54
C TYR A 162 13.13 -1.92 17.86
N GLN A 163 11.97 -1.60 18.40
CA GLN A 163 11.09 -0.55 17.84
C GLN A 163 11.68 0.84 18.05
N ARG A 164 12.32 1.09 19.19
CA ARG A 164 13.07 2.33 19.45
C ARG A 164 14.24 2.50 18.49
N GLN A 165 15.00 1.43 18.26
CA GLN A 165 16.10 1.43 17.30
C GLN A 165 15.60 1.72 15.89
N LEU A 166 14.53 1.06 15.44
CA LEU A 166 13.93 1.27 14.13
C LEU A 166 13.46 2.73 13.93
N ALA A 167 12.87 3.33 14.98
CA ALA A 167 12.46 4.74 14.93
C ALA A 167 13.68 5.65 14.79
N THR A 168 14.75 5.38 15.54
CA THR A 168 16.00 6.14 15.49
C THR A 168 16.64 6.06 14.09
N ASP A 169 16.74 4.85 13.53
CA ASP A 169 17.31 4.63 12.19
C ASP A 169 16.49 5.35 11.11
N THR A 170 15.16 5.31 11.25
CA THR A 170 14.27 5.99 10.31
C THR A 170 14.43 7.51 10.37
N LEU A 171 14.57 8.10 11.57
CA LEU A 171 14.83 9.51 11.75
C LEU A 171 16.20 9.91 11.17
N THR A 172 17.24 9.14 11.45
CA THR A 172 18.59 9.38 10.94
C THR A 172 18.64 9.34 9.40
N LYS A 173 18.02 8.34 8.78
CA LYS A 173 17.91 8.24 7.32
C LYS A 173 17.22 9.46 6.71
N ARG A 174 16.20 10.01 7.37
CA ARG A 174 15.50 11.21 6.88
C ARG A 174 16.36 12.46 6.99
N LEU A 175 17.19 12.58 8.00
CA LEU A 175 18.11 13.70 8.14
C LEU A 175 19.21 13.63 7.07
N GLN A 176 19.79 12.45 6.86
CA GLN A 176 20.82 12.23 5.84
C GLN A 176 20.30 12.39 4.41
N GLY A 177 19.06 12.00 4.12
CA GLY A 177 18.47 12.13 2.79
C GLY A 177 17.98 13.55 2.45
N LYS A 178 18.11 14.52 3.36
CA LYS A 178 17.82 15.93 3.14
C LYS A 178 19.07 16.80 2.90
N SER A 179 20.27 16.19 3.02
CA SER A 179 21.54 16.81 2.67
C SER A 179 21.81 16.64 1.18
#